data_d58ec6ba3a8e081ec663a67f0b0deddf
#
_entry.id   d58ec6ba3a8e081ec663a67f0b0deddf
#
_cell.length_a   1.000
_cell.length_b   1.000
_cell.length_c   1.000
_cell.angle_alpha   90.00
_cell.angle_beta   90.00
_cell.angle_gamma   90.00
#
_symmetry.space_group_name_H-M   'P 1'
#
loop_
_entity.id
_entity.type
_entity.pdbx_description
1 polymer ?
#
loop_
_entity_poly.entity_id
_entity_poly.type
_entity_poly.pdbx_seq_one_letter_code
_entity_poly.pdbx_strand_id
1 'polypeptide(L)'
;VMLVAKMMGKDFDDLADIKGEHAELKEFIPVIEAEGIGRKGSIRPFNFTVNKGEVVGLTGLLGSGRSELVRAIYGADKPDSGKLKVNGKEVKINSPLDAMKLGMAYLPEDRKKDGIIADLSVRENIIIALQAKRGMFHPLSKKEMEEAADKYIEMLQIKTASRETPIKSLSGGNQQKVIIGRWLLTNPDYLILDEPTRGIDIGTKTEIQKLVLDLADQGMAVSFISSEVEEMLRTCSRMGVLRDGKKVGEISGNELSQEGIMKAIAGGGDNE
;
A
#
# COMPACT_ATOMS: atom_id res chain seq x y z
N VAL A 1 -9.96 14.83 6.00
CA VAL A 1 -9.90 15.40 7.36
C VAL A 1 -10.65 14.53 8.36
N MET A 2 -11.75 13.88 7.97
CA MET A 2 -12.52 12.98 8.86
C MET A 2 -11.81 11.64 9.15
N LEU A 3 -11.04 11.10 8.21
CA LEU A 3 -10.31 9.85 8.33
C LEU A 3 -9.31 9.86 9.50
N VAL A 4 -8.60 10.96 9.66
CA VAL A 4 -7.51 11.15 10.62
C VAL A 4 -8.00 11.35 12.06
N ALA A 5 -9.17 11.95 12.25
CA ALA A 5 -9.71 12.23 13.58
C ALA A 5 -10.15 10.96 14.34
N LYS A 6 -10.48 9.88 13.64
CA LYS A 6 -10.91 8.60 14.23
C LYS A 6 -9.75 7.73 14.75
N MET A 7 -8.52 8.00 14.31
CA MET A 7 -7.34 7.20 14.68
C MET A 7 -6.68 7.67 15.99
N MET A 8 -6.98 8.89 16.44
CA MET A 8 -6.44 9.43 17.68
C MET A 8 -7.20 8.84 18.88
N GLY A 9 -6.69 7.77 19.47
CA GLY A 9 -7.22 7.24 20.73
C GLY A 9 -7.32 5.73 20.88
N LYS A 10 -6.69 4.93 20.01
CA LYS A 10 -6.64 3.48 20.20
C LYS A 10 -5.26 3.04 20.68
N ASP A 11 -5.20 2.37 21.83
CA ASP A 11 -4.02 1.66 22.29
C ASP A 11 -3.80 0.39 21.45
N PHE A 12 -2.57 0.22 20.97
CA PHE A 12 -2.18 -0.92 20.12
C PHE A 12 -1.56 -2.04 20.98
N ASP A 13 -2.37 -2.76 21.73
CA ASP A 13 -1.91 -3.96 22.45
C ASP A 13 -2.37 -5.25 21.74
N ASP A 14 -1.39 -6.18 21.62
CA ASP A 14 -1.42 -7.60 21.27
C ASP A 14 -1.70 -8.07 19.81
N LEU A 15 -0.72 -8.89 19.32
CA LEU A 15 -0.78 -9.71 18.10
C LEU A 15 -1.96 -10.71 18.08
N ALA A 16 -2.46 -11.11 19.25
CA ALA A 16 -3.54 -12.07 19.38
C ALA A 16 -4.90 -11.53 18.90
N ASP A 17 -5.08 -10.20 18.95
CA ASP A 17 -6.32 -9.54 18.56
C ASP A 17 -6.43 -9.25 17.04
N ILE A 18 -5.35 -9.47 16.28
CA ILE A 18 -5.40 -9.42 14.81
C ILE A 18 -5.90 -10.76 14.23
N LYS A 19 -6.88 -11.41 14.86
CA LYS A 19 -7.68 -12.40 14.14
C LYS A 19 -8.66 -11.61 13.30
N GLY A 20 -8.38 -11.64 11.97
CA GLY A 20 -9.21 -10.97 11.00
C GLY A 20 -10.68 -11.38 11.09
N GLU A 21 -11.43 -10.72 11.94
CA GLU A 21 -12.78 -10.39 11.57
C GLU A 21 -12.65 -9.37 10.43
N HIS A 22 -12.30 -9.91 9.23
CA HIS A 22 -12.43 -9.14 8.01
C HIS A 22 -13.88 -8.70 7.97
N ALA A 23 -14.12 -7.41 8.14
CA ALA A 23 -15.46 -6.87 8.01
C ALA A 23 -15.97 -7.34 6.65
N GLU A 24 -17.03 -8.17 6.64
CA GLU A 24 -17.66 -8.54 5.39
C GLU A 24 -18.00 -7.25 4.64
N LEU A 25 -17.45 -7.11 3.44
CA LEU A 25 -17.73 -5.95 2.61
C LEU A 25 -19.22 -5.87 2.41
N LYS A 26 -19.86 -4.85 2.98
CA LYS A 26 -21.31 -4.64 2.88
C LYS A 26 -21.73 -4.30 1.45
N GLU A 27 -20.81 -3.71 0.67
CA GLU A 27 -21.01 -3.33 -0.73
C GLU A 27 -19.67 -3.44 -1.48
N PHE A 28 -19.72 -4.00 -2.69
CA PHE A 28 -18.56 -4.06 -3.60
C PHE A 28 -18.54 -2.79 -4.45
N ILE A 29 -17.82 -1.76 -3.98
CA ILE A 29 -17.64 -0.50 -4.72
C ILE A 29 -16.20 -0.46 -5.22
N PRO A 30 -15.95 -0.73 -6.51
CA PRO A 30 -14.59 -0.73 -7.05
C PRO A 30 -13.96 0.67 -7.00
N VAL A 31 -12.79 0.77 -6.39
CA VAL A 31 -11.92 1.95 -6.44
C VAL A 31 -10.93 1.79 -7.59
N ILE A 32 -10.38 0.59 -7.75
CA ILE A 32 -9.45 0.23 -8.83
C ILE A 32 -10.02 -0.95 -9.60
N GLU A 33 -10.09 -0.81 -10.93
CA GLU A 33 -10.38 -1.88 -11.86
C GLU A 33 -9.33 -1.89 -12.97
N ALA A 34 -8.47 -2.88 -12.95
CA ALA A 34 -7.47 -3.14 -13.99
C ALA A 34 -7.95 -4.30 -14.87
N GLU A 35 -8.14 -4.04 -16.16
CA GLU A 35 -8.61 -5.01 -17.15
C GLU A 35 -7.51 -5.29 -18.16
N GLY A 36 -6.96 -6.51 -18.19
CA GLY A 36 -5.92 -6.93 -19.13
C GLY A 36 -4.61 -6.13 -19.04
N ILE A 37 -4.30 -5.56 -17.86
CA ILE A 37 -3.04 -4.85 -17.66
C ILE A 37 -1.88 -5.81 -17.80
N GLY A 38 -0.94 -5.50 -18.69
CA GLY A 38 0.25 -6.31 -18.94
C GLY A 38 1.43 -5.48 -19.37
N ARG A 39 2.63 -6.06 -19.23
CA ARG A 39 3.88 -5.45 -19.66
C ARG A 39 4.78 -6.52 -20.27
N LYS A 40 5.15 -6.34 -21.52
CA LYS A 40 5.97 -7.28 -22.28
C LYS A 40 7.28 -7.59 -21.56
N GLY A 41 7.55 -8.88 -21.39
CA GLY A 41 8.76 -9.37 -20.70
C GLY A 41 8.72 -9.33 -19.16
N SER A 42 7.60 -8.91 -18.57
CA SER A 42 7.47 -8.78 -17.10
C SER A 42 6.13 -9.34 -16.60
N ILE A 43 5.00 -8.81 -17.08
CA ILE A 43 3.66 -9.19 -16.60
C ILE A 43 2.80 -9.57 -17.79
N ARG A 44 2.18 -10.75 -17.75
CA ARG A 44 1.13 -11.14 -18.70
C ARG A 44 -0.16 -10.39 -18.38
N PRO A 45 -1.04 -10.16 -19.38
CA PRO A 45 -2.31 -9.49 -19.16
C PRO A 45 -3.14 -10.16 -18.06
N PHE A 46 -3.61 -9.36 -17.09
CA PHE A 46 -4.41 -9.85 -15.96
C PHE A 46 -5.47 -8.84 -15.56
N ASN A 47 -6.49 -9.32 -14.85
CA ASN A 47 -7.54 -8.51 -14.27
C ASN A 47 -7.33 -8.41 -12.76
N PHE A 48 -7.52 -7.20 -12.21
CA PHE A 48 -7.35 -6.93 -10.80
C PHE A 48 -8.30 -5.84 -10.35
N THR A 49 -9.02 -6.07 -9.25
CA THR A 49 -9.99 -5.12 -8.70
C THR A 49 -9.71 -4.95 -7.22
N VAL A 50 -9.82 -3.73 -6.72
CA VAL A 50 -9.78 -3.42 -5.29
C VAL A 50 -10.98 -2.56 -4.95
N ASN A 51 -11.77 -3.00 -3.97
CA ASN A 51 -12.96 -2.30 -3.55
C ASN A 51 -12.69 -1.33 -2.39
N LYS A 52 -13.59 -0.41 -2.19
CA LYS A 52 -13.56 0.50 -1.04
C LYS A 52 -13.61 -0.29 0.27
N GLY A 53 -12.70 0.01 1.19
CA GLY A 53 -12.61 -0.67 2.48
C GLY A 53 -12.06 -2.10 2.41
N GLU A 54 -11.46 -2.47 1.30
CA GLU A 54 -10.89 -3.80 1.08
C GLU A 54 -9.38 -3.81 1.19
N VAL A 55 -8.83 -4.84 1.84
CA VAL A 55 -7.39 -5.16 1.78
C VAL A 55 -7.21 -6.37 0.88
N VAL A 56 -6.67 -6.16 -0.32
CA VAL A 56 -6.38 -7.23 -1.29
C VAL A 56 -4.90 -7.55 -1.29
N GLY A 57 -4.58 -8.81 -1.07
CA GLY A 57 -3.20 -9.31 -1.14
C GLY A 57 -2.77 -9.69 -2.55
N LEU A 58 -1.47 -9.57 -2.82
CA LEU A 58 -0.82 -10.21 -3.95
C LEU A 58 0.28 -11.13 -3.43
N THR A 59 0.13 -12.44 -3.65
CA THR A 59 1.05 -13.47 -3.19
C THR A 59 1.62 -14.28 -4.36
N GLY A 60 2.68 -15.02 -4.12
CA GLY A 60 3.36 -15.84 -5.10
C GLY A 60 4.84 -16.02 -4.77
N LEU A 61 5.52 -16.86 -5.52
CA LEU A 61 6.94 -17.08 -5.34
C LEU A 61 7.76 -15.81 -5.64
N LEU A 62 9.00 -15.76 -5.16
CA LEU A 62 9.93 -14.67 -5.47
C LEU A 62 10.07 -14.52 -7.00
N GLY A 63 9.98 -13.27 -7.49
CA GLY A 63 10.02 -13.00 -8.93
C GLY A 63 8.72 -13.32 -9.67
N SER A 64 7.61 -13.58 -8.97
CA SER A 64 6.31 -13.88 -9.61
C SER A 64 5.62 -12.70 -10.28
N GLY A 65 6.14 -11.47 -10.16
CA GLY A 65 5.61 -10.27 -10.81
C GLY A 65 4.72 -9.38 -9.92
N ARG A 66 4.69 -9.60 -8.60
CA ARG A 66 3.84 -8.85 -7.66
C ARG A 66 4.11 -7.34 -7.68
N SER A 67 5.38 -6.95 -7.48
CA SER A 67 5.81 -5.56 -7.46
C SER A 67 5.67 -4.90 -8.83
N GLU A 68 6.03 -5.62 -9.90
CA GLU A 68 5.90 -5.15 -11.28
C GLU A 68 4.43 -4.84 -11.63
N LEU A 69 3.52 -5.64 -11.12
CA LEU A 69 2.08 -5.49 -11.32
C LEU A 69 1.57 -4.18 -10.72
N VAL A 70 1.84 -3.94 -9.44
CA VAL A 70 1.39 -2.72 -8.77
C VAL A 70 2.11 -1.48 -9.28
N ARG A 71 3.37 -1.60 -9.71
CA ARG A 71 4.11 -0.52 -10.38
C ARG A 71 3.47 -0.13 -11.71
N ALA A 72 2.96 -1.13 -12.47
CA ALA A 72 2.22 -0.87 -13.71
C ALA A 72 0.87 -0.17 -13.44
N ILE A 73 0.14 -0.58 -12.40
CA ILE A 73 -1.11 0.08 -11.98
C ILE A 73 -0.84 1.52 -11.53
N TYR A 74 0.23 1.75 -10.77
CA TYR A 74 0.61 3.08 -10.25
C TYR A 74 1.23 3.99 -11.31
N GLY A 75 1.61 3.47 -12.48
CA GLY A 75 2.28 4.24 -13.53
C GLY A 75 3.76 4.52 -13.24
N ALA A 76 4.38 3.80 -12.30
CA ALA A 76 5.82 3.79 -12.12
C ALA A 76 6.51 3.05 -13.28
N ASP A 77 5.86 1.98 -13.75
CA ASP A 77 6.20 1.27 -14.97
C ASP A 77 5.05 1.37 -15.97
N LYS A 78 5.34 1.70 -17.22
CA LYS A 78 4.31 1.86 -18.24
C LYS A 78 3.82 0.49 -18.71
N PRO A 79 2.50 0.17 -18.59
CA PRO A 79 1.93 -1.03 -19.18
C PRO A 79 1.88 -0.93 -20.71
N ASP A 80 1.97 -2.08 -21.40
CA ASP A 80 1.85 -2.16 -22.87
C ASP A 80 0.42 -2.50 -23.29
N SER A 81 -0.39 -3.02 -22.38
CA SER A 81 -1.77 -3.43 -22.66
C SER A 81 -2.69 -3.17 -21.47
N GLY A 82 -3.98 -3.22 -21.75
CA GLY A 82 -5.04 -3.15 -20.75
C GLY A 82 -5.59 -1.75 -20.53
N LYS A 83 -6.59 -1.70 -19.65
CA LYS A 83 -7.30 -0.50 -19.25
C LYS A 83 -7.35 -0.41 -17.75
N LEU A 84 -7.32 0.81 -17.23
CA LEU A 84 -7.45 1.09 -15.81
C LEU A 84 -8.62 2.04 -15.59
N LYS A 85 -9.47 1.68 -14.62
CA LYS A 85 -10.49 2.59 -14.10
C LYS A 85 -10.16 2.92 -12.64
N VAL A 86 -10.37 4.17 -12.29
CA VAL A 86 -10.26 4.66 -10.91
C VAL A 86 -11.60 5.32 -10.57
N ASN A 87 -12.23 4.82 -9.49
CA ASN A 87 -13.57 5.27 -9.08
C ASN A 87 -14.57 5.22 -10.25
N GLY A 88 -14.58 4.11 -11.02
CA GLY A 88 -15.48 3.86 -12.15
C GLY A 88 -15.16 4.64 -13.44
N LYS A 89 -14.13 5.48 -13.46
CA LYS A 89 -13.73 6.27 -14.65
C LYS A 89 -12.49 5.68 -15.30
N GLU A 90 -12.55 5.39 -16.60
CA GLU A 90 -11.37 4.99 -17.38
C GLU A 90 -10.34 6.11 -17.38
N VAL A 91 -9.11 5.78 -17.01
CA VAL A 91 -8.01 6.74 -16.89
C VAL A 91 -6.76 6.23 -17.59
N LYS A 92 -5.90 7.17 -18.00
CA LYS A 92 -4.58 6.86 -18.50
C LYS A 92 -3.55 7.47 -17.56
N ILE A 93 -2.77 6.59 -16.91
CA ILE A 93 -1.69 7.00 -16.03
C ILE A 93 -0.37 6.91 -16.81
N ASN A 94 0.30 8.05 -16.97
CA ASN A 94 1.59 8.12 -17.66
C ASN A 94 2.75 8.37 -16.69
N SER A 95 2.45 8.70 -15.44
CA SER A 95 3.44 9.02 -14.40
C SER A 95 2.89 8.77 -13.00
N PRO A 96 3.74 8.58 -11.99
CA PRO A 96 3.33 8.56 -10.58
C PRO A 96 2.56 9.81 -10.14
N LEU A 97 2.85 10.98 -10.72
CA LEU A 97 2.11 12.21 -10.42
C LEU A 97 0.65 12.14 -10.87
N ASP A 98 0.37 11.51 -12.01
CA ASP A 98 -1.00 11.28 -12.47
C ASP A 98 -1.75 10.37 -11.50
N ALA A 99 -1.11 9.28 -11.05
CA ALA A 99 -1.68 8.38 -10.03
C ALA A 99 -1.98 9.13 -8.72
N MET A 100 -1.05 9.95 -8.24
CA MET A 100 -1.25 10.76 -7.02
C MET A 100 -2.43 11.72 -7.15
N LYS A 101 -2.62 12.36 -8.31
CA LYS A 101 -3.75 13.25 -8.59
C LYS A 101 -5.09 12.51 -8.60
N LEU A 102 -5.07 11.23 -8.96
CA LEU A 102 -6.22 10.32 -8.95
C LEU A 102 -6.48 9.68 -7.57
N GLY A 103 -5.78 10.13 -6.52
CA GLY A 103 -5.98 9.59 -5.17
C GLY A 103 -5.28 8.26 -4.91
N MET A 104 -4.23 7.94 -5.66
CA MET A 104 -3.43 6.73 -5.44
C MET A 104 -2.13 7.05 -4.70
N ALA A 105 -1.68 6.12 -3.87
CA ALA A 105 -0.42 6.19 -3.14
C ALA A 105 0.35 4.87 -3.24
N TYR A 106 1.68 4.93 -3.26
CA TYR A 106 2.53 3.75 -3.42
C TYR A 106 3.75 3.79 -2.50
N LEU A 107 3.84 2.80 -1.63
CA LEU A 107 5.00 2.54 -0.79
C LEU A 107 5.83 1.42 -1.44
N PRO A 108 7.07 1.73 -1.89
CA PRO A 108 7.91 0.78 -2.63
C PRO A 108 8.59 -0.25 -1.73
N GLU A 109 8.94 -1.40 -2.31
CA GLU A 109 9.65 -2.51 -1.66
C GLU A 109 10.99 -2.07 -1.04
N ASP A 110 11.82 -1.37 -1.83
CA ASP A 110 13.12 -0.87 -1.34
C ASP A 110 12.96 0.52 -0.70
N ARG A 111 12.71 0.49 0.62
CA ARG A 111 12.57 1.71 1.42
C ARG A 111 13.77 2.63 1.30
N LYS A 112 15.00 2.10 1.28
CA LYS A 112 16.23 2.90 1.31
C LYS A 112 16.52 3.55 -0.03
N LYS A 113 16.22 2.86 -1.12
CA LYS A 113 16.50 3.34 -2.48
C LYS A 113 15.37 4.21 -3.02
N ASP A 114 14.13 3.77 -2.87
CA ASP A 114 12.97 4.35 -3.54
C ASP A 114 11.97 4.99 -2.56
N GLY A 115 12.11 4.71 -1.26
CA GLY A 115 11.18 5.16 -0.23
C GLY A 115 11.56 6.47 0.44
N ILE A 116 12.75 6.56 1.04
CA ILE A 116 13.20 7.73 1.82
C ILE A 116 14.16 8.61 1.00
N ILE A 117 14.19 9.90 1.33
CA ILE A 117 15.27 10.78 0.92
C ILE A 117 16.18 10.96 2.15
N ALA A 118 17.26 10.17 2.21
CA ALA A 118 18.02 9.88 3.42
C ALA A 118 18.55 11.13 4.15
N ASP A 119 18.99 12.15 3.42
CA ASP A 119 19.58 13.37 3.99
C ASP A 119 18.55 14.44 4.37
N LEU A 120 17.30 14.30 3.93
CA LEU A 120 16.23 15.20 4.31
C LEU A 120 15.67 14.84 5.70
N SER A 121 15.09 15.84 6.35
CA SER A 121 14.43 15.71 7.65
C SER A 121 13.17 14.83 7.59
N VAL A 122 12.67 14.41 8.75
CA VAL A 122 11.37 13.73 8.89
C VAL A 122 10.27 14.60 8.29
N ARG A 123 10.25 15.91 8.61
CA ARG A 123 9.28 16.86 8.06
C ARG A 123 9.32 16.89 6.53
N GLU A 124 10.48 17.06 5.94
CA GLU A 124 10.64 17.12 4.48
C GLU A 124 10.19 15.81 3.82
N ASN A 125 10.55 14.67 4.41
CA ASN A 125 10.09 13.37 3.91
C ASN A 125 8.57 13.18 4.02
N ILE A 126 7.91 13.74 5.02
CA ILE A 126 6.44 13.66 5.17
C ILE A 126 5.75 14.53 4.11
N ILE A 127 6.20 15.77 3.91
CA ILE A 127 5.45 16.75 3.09
C ILE A 127 5.68 16.62 1.58
N ILE A 128 6.74 15.93 1.15
CA ILE A 128 7.20 15.98 -0.25
C ILE A 128 6.14 15.52 -1.26
N ALA A 129 5.35 14.49 -0.93
CA ALA A 129 4.30 14.01 -1.83
C ALA A 129 3.15 15.01 -1.95
N LEU A 130 2.75 15.66 -0.86
CA LEU A 130 1.74 16.71 -0.90
C LEU A 130 2.23 17.92 -1.69
N GLN A 131 3.50 18.33 -1.52
CA GLN A 131 4.10 19.40 -2.30
C GLN A 131 4.13 19.05 -3.80
N ALA A 132 4.51 17.82 -4.15
CA ALA A 132 4.49 17.37 -5.54
C ALA A 132 3.06 17.38 -6.13
N LYS A 133 2.06 16.93 -5.36
CA LYS A 133 0.64 16.94 -5.77
C LYS A 133 0.10 18.36 -5.99
N ARG A 134 0.48 19.34 -5.14
CA ARG A 134 0.12 20.76 -5.29
C ARG A 134 0.80 21.43 -6.48
N GLY A 135 1.99 20.97 -6.84
CA GLY A 135 2.81 21.53 -7.92
C GLY A 135 3.73 22.66 -7.44
N MET A 136 4.67 23.02 -8.32
CA MET A 136 5.76 23.96 -8.03
C MET A 136 5.29 25.39 -7.73
N PHE A 137 4.18 25.81 -8.31
CA PHE A 137 3.65 27.17 -8.16
C PHE A 137 2.80 27.37 -6.91
N HIS A 138 2.56 26.32 -6.12
CA HIS A 138 1.75 26.37 -4.91
C HIS A 138 2.53 25.77 -3.72
N PRO A 139 3.65 26.42 -3.29
CA PRO A 139 4.46 25.90 -2.21
C PRO A 139 3.68 25.85 -0.88
N LEU A 140 3.96 24.83 -0.10
CA LEU A 140 3.48 24.76 1.28
C LEU A 140 4.18 25.86 2.11
N SER A 141 3.43 26.58 2.91
CA SER A 141 4.02 27.51 3.88
C SER A 141 4.77 26.73 4.97
N LYS A 142 5.73 27.40 5.63
CA LYS A 142 6.49 26.78 6.73
C LYS A 142 5.55 26.24 7.81
N LYS A 143 4.52 27.00 8.17
CA LYS A 143 3.52 26.61 9.18
C LYS A 143 2.77 25.33 8.74
N GLU A 144 2.26 25.27 7.51
CA GLU A 144 1.59 24.05 6.98
C GLU A 144 2.50 22.82 7.01
N MET A 145 3.80 23.00 6.66
CA MET A 145 4.77 21.90 6.68
C MET A 145 5.02 21.38 8.09
N GLU A 146 5.15 22.30 9.06
CA GLU A 146 5.40 21.98 10.47
C GLU A 146 4.19 21.29 11.11
N GLU A 147 3.00 21.85 10.95
CA GLU A 147 1.75 21.28 11.45
C GLU A 147 1.46 19.91 10.85
N ALA A 148 1.69 19.73 9.55
CA ALA A 148 1.53 18.43 8.90
C ALA A 148 2.50 17.38 9.46
N ALA A 149 3.78 17.75 9.63
CA ALA A 149 4.78 16.85 10.17
C ALA A 149 4.46 16.45 11.62
N ASP A 150 4.19 17.41 12.48
CA ASP A 150 3.89 17.16 13.89
C ASP A 150 2.66 16.25 14.04
N LYS A 151 1.60 16.51 13.27
CA LYS A 151 0.39 15.70 13.24
C LYS A 151 0.68 14.23 12.90
N TYR A 152 1.46 13.95 11.86
CA TYR A 152 1.75 12.57 11.45
C TYR A 152 2.79 11.89 12.33
N ILE A 153 3.71 12.64 12.94
CA ILE A 153 4.62 12.15 13.97
C ILE A 153 3.83 11.62 15.18
N GLU A 154 2.88 12.41 15.66
CA GLU A 154 2.00 12.05 16.78
C GLU A 154 1.08 10.88 16.41
N MET A 155 0.34 11.01 15.31
CA MET A 155 -0.65 10.02 14.88
C MET A 155 -0.07 8.62 14.65
N LEU A 156 1.13 8.53 14.04
CA LEU A 156 1.80 7.27 13.75
C LEU A 156 2.82 6.89 14.84
N GLN A 157 2.88 7.65 15.94
CA GLN A 157 3.83 7.42 17.04
C GLN A 157 5.26 7.25 16.53
N ILE A 158 5.71 8.16 15.65
CA ILE A 158 7.05 8.13 15.08
C ILE A 158 8.06 8.55 16.16
N LYS A 159 8.95 7.63 16.54
CA LYS A 159 10.01 7.92 17.52
C LYS A 159 11.12 8.71 16.85
N THR A 160 11.16 10.02 17.09
CA THR A 160 12.15 10.96 16.59
C THR A 160 12.45 12.03 17.65
N ALA A 161 13.67 12.59 17.65
CA ALA A 161 14.03 13.70 18.55
C ALA A 161 13.30 14.99 18.17
N SER A 162 13.08 15.22 16.88
CA SER A 162 12.32 16.36 16.35
C SER A 162 11.89 16.08 14.91
N ARG A 163 10.98 16.90 14.38
CA ARG A 163 10.61 16.86 12.95
C ARG A 163 11.77 17.22 12.01
N GLU A 164 12.79 17.92 12.51
CA GLU A 164 13.98 18.29 11.72
C GLU A 164 15.10 17.23 11.76
N THR A 165 14.91 16.12 12.49
CA THR A 165 15.86 15.00 12.52
C THR A 165 16.00 14.39 11.13
N PRO A 166 17.25 14.18 10.60
CA PRO A 166 17.44 13.48 9.33
C PRO A 166 16.86 12.06 9.38
N ILE A 167 16.04 11.68 8.37
CA ILE A 167 15.31 10.40 8.38
C ILE A 167 16.26 9.19 8.45
N LYS A 168 17.47 9.28 7.90
CA LYS A 168 18.47 8.21 7.94
C LYS A 168 18.87 7.78 9.34
N SER A 169 18.70 8.65 10.35
CA SER A 169 19.04 8.35 11.75
C SER A 169 17.93 7.59 12.50
N LEU A 170 16.76 7.45 11.91
CA LEU A 170 15.65 6.69 12.51
C LEU A 170 15.82 5.19 12.29
N SER A 171 15.21 4.39 13.19
CA SER A 171 15.05 2.95 12.97
C SER A 171 14.23 2.66 11.71
N GLY A 172 14.41 1.46 11.13
CA GLY A 172 13.66 1.05 9.93
C GLY A 172 12.15 1.17 10.06
N GLY A 173 11.61 0.81 11.21
CA GLY A 173 10.17 0.93 11.50
C GLY A 173 9.69 2.38 11.52
N ASN A 174 10.46 3.30 12.15
CA ASN A 174 10.11 4.71 12.14
C ASN A 174 10.24 5.35 10.75
N GLN A 175 11.26 4.96 9.97
CA GLN A 175 11.36 5.36 8.56
C GLN A 175 10.12 4.92 7.77
N GLN A 176 9.64 3.70 7.99
CA GLN A 176 8.45 3.16 7.34
C GLN A 176 7.20 3.97 7.70
N LYS A 177 7.02 4.27 8.97
CA LYS A 177 5.93 5.13 9.46
C LYS A 177 5.98 6.53 8.82
N VAL A 178 7.16 7.11 8.63
CA VAL A 178 7.33 8.41 7.93
C VAL A 178 6.83 8.31 6.49
N ILE A 179 7.18 7.23 5.76
CA ILE A 179 6.71 7.05 4.37
C ILE A 179 5.19 6.85 4.33
N ILE A 180 4.63 6.07 5.25
CA ILE A 180 3.17 5.92 5.35
C ILE A 180 2.52 7.28 5.63
N GLY A 181 3.04 8.06 6.58
CA GLY A 181 2.56 9.42 6.88
C GLY A 181 2.62 10.35 5.67
N ARG A 182 3.69 10.29 4.88
CA ARG A 182 3.82 11.00 3.59
C ARG A 182 2.62 10.75 2.69
N TRP A 183 2.24 9.50 2.53
CA TRP A 183 1.15 9.11 1.64
C TRP A 183 -0.22 9.43 2.23
N LEU A 184 -0.44 9.18 3.51
CA LEU A 184 -1.70 9.52 4.18
C LEU A 184 -1.97 11.04 4.16
N LEU A 185 -0.92 11.88 4.18
CA LEU A 185 -1.04 13.34 4.04
C LEU A 185 -1.64 13.76 2.69
N THR A 186 -1.50 12.95 1.64
CA THR A 186 -2.11 13.23 0.32
C THR A 186 -3.59 12.86 0.25
N ASN A 187 -4.15 12.27 1.31
CA ASN A 187 -5.52 11.79 1.42
C ASN A 187 -5.90 10.86 0.24
N PRO A 188 -5.27 9.68 0.13
CA PRO A 188 -5.52 8.76 -0.98
C PRO A 188 -6.81 7.96 -0.76
N ASP A 189 -7.46 7.58 -1.88
CA ASP A 189 -8.54 6.59 -1.90
C ASP A 189 -7.99 5.17 -1.99
N TYR A 190 -6.78 5.02 -2.56
CA TYR A 190 -6.11 3.75 -2.77
C TYR A 190 -4.64 3.79 -2.35
N LEU A 191 -4.26 2.86 -1.49
CA LEU A 191 -2.90 2.73 -0.96
C LEU A 191 -2.30 1.39 -1.35
N ILE A 192 -1.17 1.43 -2.04
CA ILE A 192 -0.36 0.25 -2.38
C ILE A 192 0.80 0.16 -1.39
N LEU A 193 0.93 -0.97 -0.73
CA LEU A 193 1.98 -1.28 0.22
C LEU A 193 2.78 -2.50 -0.28
N ASP A 194 3.97 -2.25 -0.79
CA ASP A 194 4.86 -3.28 -1.32
C ASP A 194 5.96 -3.60 -0.29
N GLU A 195 5.87 -4.77 0.34
CA GLU A 195 6.72 -5.23 1.44
C GLU A 195 6.84 -4.21 2.60
N PRO A 196 5.72 -3.68 3.14
CA PRO A 196 5.75 -2.58 4.11
C PRO A 196 6.42 -2.93 5.44
N THR A 197 6.55 -4.20 5.74
CA THR A 197 7.06 -4.74 7.01
C THR A 197 8.46 -5.35 6.88
N ARG A 198 9.05 -5.28 5.69
CA ARG A 198 10.37 -5.88 5.44
C ARG A 198 11.48 -5.20 6.21
N GLY A 199 12.21 -6.01 7.00
CA GLY A 199 13.40 -5.56 7.73
C GLY A 199 13.12 -4.59 8.87
N ILE A 200 11.95 -4.70 9.50
CA ILE A 200 11.57 -3.99 10.72
C ILE A 200 11.28 -4.97 11.86
N ASP A 201 11.23 -4.48 13.09
CA ASP A 201 10.94 -5.29 14.27
C ASP A 201 9.47 -5.74 14.35
N ILE A 202 9.21 -6.82 15.10
CA ILE A 202 7.89 -7.46 15.22
C ILE A 202 6.83 -6.49 15.77
N GLY A 203 7.18 -5.68 16.75
CA GLY A 203 6.24 -4.70 17.32
C GLY A 203 5.75 -3.70 16.29
N THR A 204 6.68 -3.11 15.55
CA THR A 204 6.34 -2.17 14.47
C THR A 204 5.61 -2.84 13.30
N LYS A 205 5.91 -4.11 12.97
CA LYS A 205 5.13 -4.88 11.98
C LYS A 205 3.66 -4.96 12.39
N THR A 206 3.41 -5.30 13.65
CA THR A 206 2.05 -5.39 14.20
C THR A 206 1.32 -4.06 14.13
N GLU A 207 1.99 -2.96 14.50
CA GLU A 207 1.41 -1.62 14.43
C GLU A 207 1.03 -1.25 12.99
N ILE A 208 1.87 -1.58 12.00
CA ILE A 208 1.57 -1.32 10.58
C ILE A 208 0.40 -2.18 10.09
N GLN A 209 0.32 -3.46 10.47
CA GLN A 209 -0.81 -4.32 10.09
C GLN A 209 -2.13 -3.79 10.67
N LYS A 210 -2.16 -3.40 11.95
CA LYS A 210 -3.33 -2.77 12.57
C LYS A 210 -3.71 -1.47 11.87
N LEU A 211 -2.74 -0.62 11.56
CA LEU A 211 -2.96 0.61 10.80
C LEU A 211 -3.62 0.34 9.45
N VAL A 212 -3.17 -0.70 8.72
CA VAL A 212 -3.74 -1.07 7.42
C VAL A 212 -5.20 -1.48 7.56
N LEU A 213 -5.54 -2.28 8.57
CA LEU A 213 -6.92 -2.69 8.84
C LEU A 213 -7.80 -1.49 9.23
N ASP A 214 -7.31 -0.61 10.11
CA ASP A 214 -8.03 0.61 10.51
C ASP A 214 -8.28 1.55 9.31
N LEU A 215 -7.34 1.65 8.38
CA LEU A 215 -7.51 2.44 7.14
C LEU A 215 -8.58 1.83 6.23
N ALA A 216 -8.59 0.51 6.08
CA ALA A 216 -9.60 -0.19 5.31
C ALA A 216 -10.98 -0.05 5.94
N ASP A 217 -11.13 -0.22 7.24
CA ASP A 217 -12.40 -0.01 7.98
C ASP A 217 -12.96 1.41 7.81
N GLN A 218 -12.07 2.38 7.58
CA GLN A 218 -12.44 3.76 7.27
C GLN A 218 -12.78 3.98 5.77
N GLY A 219 -12.73 2.93 4.96
CA GLY A 219 -13.12 2.93 3.56
C GLY A 219 -11.97 3.11 2.57
N MET A 220 -10.71 3.07 2.99
CA MET A 220 -9.57 3.08 2.07
C MET A 220 -9.44 1.73 1.36
N ALA A 221 -9.22 1.75 0.04
CA ALA A 221 -8.84 0.56 -0.70
C ALA A 221 -7.34 0.32 -0.52
N VAL A 222 -6.94 -0.90 -0.21
CA VAL A 222 -5.52 -1.22 0.05
C VAL A 222 -5.09 -2.45 -0.75
N SER A 223 -3.93 -2.36 -1.40
CA SER A 223 -3.17 -3.53 -1.87
C SER A 223 -2.01 -3.78 -0.93
N PHE A 224 -1.94 -4.97 -0.36
CA PHE A 224 -0.92 -5.37 0.59
C PHE A 224 -0.09 -6.53 0.01
N ILE A 225 1.20 -6.31 -0.15
CA ILE A 225 2.14 -7.30 -0.68
C ILE A 225 3.14 -7.60 0.42
N SER A 226 3.28 -8.87 0.81
CA SER A 226 4.32 -9.32 1.72
C SER A 226 4.85 -10.68 1.28
N SER A 227 6.13 -10.91 1.51
CA SER A 227 6.76 -12.23 1.40
C SER A 227 6.42 -13.14 2.59
N GLU A 228 5.90 -12.57 3.68
CA GLU A 228 5.48 -13.30 4.88
C GLU A 228 3.99 -13.68 4.77
N VAL A 229 3.73 -14.94 4.46
CA VAL A 229 2.36 -15.47 4.25
C VAL A 229 1.44 -15.19 5.46
N GLU A 230 1.96 -15.31 6.66
CA GLU A 230 1.18 -15.08 7.88
C GLU A 230 0.70 -13.62 8.02
N GLU A 231 1.49 -12.63 7.57
CA GLU A 231 1.06 -11.23 7.54
C GLU A 231 -0.09 -11.05 6.56
N MET A 232 0.02 -11.67 5.39
CA MET A 232 -1.01 -11.64 4.36
C MET A 232 -2.33 -12.26 4.86
N LEU A 233 -2.25 -13.42 5.53
CA LEU A 233 -3.42 -14.11 6.08
C LEU A 233 -4.12 -13.33 7.20
N ARG A 234 -3.38 -12.48 7.93
CA ARG A 234 -3.97 -11.62 8.97
C ARG A 234 -4.60 -10.35 8.43
N THR A 235 -4.07 -9.81 7.33
CA THR A 235 -4.47 -8.47 6.86
C THR A 235 -5.37 -8.48 5.63
N CYS A 236 -5.31 -9.51 4.77
CA CYS A 236 -6.02 -9.51 3.50
C CYS A 236 -7.34 -10.27 3.57
N SER A 237 -8.40 -9.72 2.97
CA SER A 237 -9.70 -10.39 2.82
C SER A 237 -9.74 -11.36 1.65
N ARG A 238 -8.91 -11.14 0.64
CA ARG A 238 -8.64 -12.05 -0.49
C ARG A 238 -7.26 -11.79 -1.05
N MET A 239 -6.75 -12.75 -1.83
CA MET A 239 -5.42 -12.66 -2.43
C MET A 239 -5.43 -13.12 -3.87
N GLY A 240 -4.81 -12.33 -4.75
CA GLY A 240 -4.40 -12.76 -6.07
C GLY A 240 -3.10 -13.56 -5.98
N VAL A 241 -3.06 -14.74 -6.57
CA VAL A 241 -1.87 -15.61 -6.61
C VAL A 241 -1.17 -15.47 -7.95
N LEU A 242 0.12 -15.12 -7.91
CA LEU A 242 0.94 -14.91 -9.10
C LEU A 242 2.03 -15.98 -9.23
N ARG A 243 2.29 -16.37 -10.48
CA ARG A 243 3.41 -17.23 -10.87
C ARG A 243 3.90 -16.83 -12.25
N ASP A 244 5.22 -16.61 -12.39
CA ASP A 244 5.88 -16.28 -13.67
C ASP A 244 5.21 -15.11 -14.43
N GLY A 245 4.88 -14.04 -13.71
CA GLY A 245 4.24 -12.84 -14.27
C GLY A 245 2.76 -13.03 -14.67
N LYS A 246 2.12 -14.13 -14.27
CA LYS A 246 0.71 -14.44 -14.55
C LYS A 246 -0.08 -14.59 -13.26
N LYS A 247 -1.29 -14.05 -13.20
CA LYS A 247 -2.25 -14.38 -12.14
C LYS A 247 -2.80 -15.78 -12.39
N VAL A 248 -2.47 -16.73 -11.52
CA VAL A 248 -2.85 -18.14 -11.65
C VAL A 248 -4.08 -18.50 -10.84
N GLY A 249 -4.51 -17.64 -9.92
CA GLY A 249 -5.71 -17.86 -9.12
C GLY A 249 -6.04 -16.68 -8.24
N GLU A 250 -7.15 -16.79 -7.56
CA GLU A 250 -7.58 -15.89 -6.48
C GLU A 250 -8.15 -16.74 -5.36
N ILE A 251 -7.79 -16.43 -4.12
CA ILE A 251 -8.25 -17.15 -2.93
C ILE A 251 -8.92 -16.18 -1.96
N SER A 252 -9.99 -16.63 -1.32
CA SER A 252 -10.78 -15.85 -0.36
C SER A 252 -11.49 -16.76 0.64
N GLY A 253 -12.04 -16.18 1.70
CA GLY A 253 -12.81 -16.91 2.70
C GLY A 253 -12.06 -18.14 3.24
N ASN A 254 -12.65 -19.31 3.20
CA ASN A 254 -12.07 -20.54 3.75
C ASN A 254 -10.80 -21.02 3.00
N GLU A 255 -10.54 -20.52 1.81
CA GLU A 255 -9.32 -20.83 1.05
C GLU A 255 -8.12 -19.97 1.47
N LEU A 256 -8.34 -18.90 2.25
CA LEU A 256 -7.29 -18.06 2.81
C LEU A 256 -6.50 -18.83 3.87
N SER A 257 -5.58 -19.66 3.39
CA SER A 257 -4.68 -20.47 4.22
C SER A 257 -3.36 -20.69 3.48
N GLN A 258 -2.33 -21.08 4.23
CA GLN A 258 -1.04 -21.42 3.63
C GLN A 258 -1.19 -22.56 2.61
N GLU A 259 -2.03 -23.57 2.92
CA GLU A 259 -2.33 -24.67 2.02
C GLU A 259 -3.04 -24.19 0.75
N GLY A 260 -4.05 -23.29 0.87
CA GLY A 260 -4.76 -22.71 -0.26
C GLY A 260 -3.84 -21.93 -1.19
N ILE A 261 -2.91 -21.14 -0.64
CA ILE A 261 -1.89 -20.42 -1.43
C ILE A 261 -1.01 -21.42 -2.19
N MET A 262 -0.49 -22.45 -1.51
CA MET A 262 0.37 -23.46 -2.14
C MET A 262 -0.37 -24.25 -3.22
N LYS A 263 -1.63 -24.61 -2.97
CA LYS A 263 -2.49 -25.29 -3.96
C LYS A 263 -2.73 -24.41 -5.20
N ALA A 264 -3.01 -23.11 -5.00
CA ALA A 264 -3.21 -22.18 -6.11
C ALA A 264 -1.92 -21.98 -6.93
N ILE A 265 -0.75 -21.92 -6.28
CA ILE A 265 0.55 -21.85 -6.97
C ILE A 265 0.81 -23.14 -7.77
N ALA A 266 0.52 -24.31 -7.20
CA ALA A 266 0.75 -25.63 -7.85
C ALA A 266 -0.27 -25.89 -8.97
N GLY A 267 -1.57 -25.62 -8.75
CA GLY A 267 -2.66 -25.95 -9.66
C GLY A 267 -2.82 -25.03 -10.87
N GLY A 268 -2.15 -23.87 -10.90
CA GLY A 268 -2.21 -22.91 -12.01
C GLY A 268 -1.49 -23.35 -13.30
N GLY A 269 -1.21 -24.64 -13.47
CA GLY A 269 -0.55 -25.22 -14.66
C GLY A 269 -1.47 -25.99 -15.62
N ASP A 270 -2.71 -26.30 -15.24
CA ASP A 270 -3.52 -27.27 -15.94
C ASP A 270 -4.70 -26.70 -16.75
N ASN A 271 -4.78 -25.39 -16.95
CA ASN A 271 -5.78 -24.74 -17.81
C ASN A 271 -5.08 -23.87 -18.88
N GLU A 272 -4.54 -24.47 -19.90
CA GLU A 272 -4.35 -23.86 -21.23
C GLU A 272 -5.46 -24.35 -22.16
#